data_0b5e1f5c04516af6ced16c3708514785
#
_entry.id   0b5e1f5c04516af6ced16c3708514785
#
_cell.length_a   1.000
_cell.length_b   1.000
_cell.length_c   1.000
_cell.angle_alpha   90.00
_cell.angle_beta   90.00
_cell.angle_gamma   90.00
#
_symmetry.space_group_name_H-M   'P 1'
#
loop_
_entity.id
_entity.type
_entity.pdbx_description
1 polymer ?
#
loop_
_entity_poly.entity_id
_entity_poly.type
_entity_poly.pdbx_seq_one_letter_code
_entity_poly.pdbx_strand_id
1 'polypeptide(L)'
;MFARQTIIQVKIDRIDEASKLFEESVIPMFKSQPGYQGGLFLADRKSGKCICISLWDSEKDAIANEESLLYQEQLVKFMDLFKAPPIREGYEVLVQD
;
A
#
# COMPACT_ATOMS: atom_id res chain seq x y z
N MET A 1 8.58 3.67 14.87
CA MET A 1 7.88 3.00 13.76
C MET A 1 7.06 4.02 12.98
N PHE A 2 7.01 3.88 11.68
CA PHE A 2 6.33 4.80 10.78
C PHE A 2 5.31 4.04 9.92
N ALA A 3 4.11 4.61 9.76
CA ALA A 3 3.06 4.03 8.93
C ALA A 3 2.85 4.86 7.67
N ARG A 4 2.86 4.20 6.51
CA ARG A 4 2.50 4.81 5.24
C ARG A 4 1.10 4.33 4.87
N GLN A 5 0.22 5.29 4.60
CA GLN A 5 -1.15 5.01 4.18
C GLN A 5 -1.33 5.47 2.74
N THR A 6 -1.76 4.55 1.88
CA THR A 6 -2.05 4.86 0.49
C THR A 6 -3.54 4.65 0.25
N ILE A 7 -4.25 5.73 -0.02
CA ILE A 7 -5.69 5.72 -0.27
C ILE A 7 -5.90 5.58 -1.77
N ILE A 8 -6.63 4.55 -2.19
CA ILE A 8 -6.92 4.30 -3.60
C ILE A 8 -8.42 4.17 -3.80
N GLN A 9 -8.90 4.60 -4.95
CA GLN A 9 -10.27 4.41 -5.38
C GLN A 9 -10.28 3.34 -6.45
N VAL A 10 -10.85 2.19 -6.14
CA VAL A 10 -10.86 1.01 -7.01
C VAL A 10 -12.26 0.80 -7.56
N LYS A 11 -12.34 0.25 -8.76
CA LYS A 11 -13.64 -0.17 -9.34
C LYS A 11 -14.25 -1.22 -8.43
N ILE A 12 -15.52 -1.03 -8.05
CA ILE A 12 -16.20 -1.86 -7.04
C ILE A 12 -16.16 -3.34 -7.39
N ASP A 13 -16.31 -3.70 -8.64
CA ASP A 13 -16.30 -5.08 -9.11
C ASP A 13 -14.90 -5.69 -9.21
N ARG A 14 -13.85 -4.92 -8.90
CA ARG A 14 -12.46 -5.36 -9.00
C ARG A 14 -11.70 -5.30 -7.66
N ILE A 15 -12.39 -5.14 -6.54
CA ILE A 15 -11.76 -5.07 -5.22
C ILE A 15 -11.02 -6.37 -4.89
N ASP A 16 -11.61 -7.52 -5.17
CA ASP A 16 -10.97 -8.80 -4.86
C ASP A 16 -9.71 -9.01 -5.73
N GLU A 17 -9.72 -8.53 -6.95
CA GLU A 17 -8.54 -8.54 -7.81
C GLU A 17 -7.43 -7.65 -7.24
N ALA A 18 -7.78 -6.45 -6.74
CA ALA A 18 -6.83 -5.55 -6.10
C ALA A 18 -6.24 -6.18 -4.84
N SER A 19 -7.09 -6.81 -4.03
CA SER A 19 -6.66 -7.51 -2.81
C SER A 19 -5.68 -8.64 -3.13
N LYS A 20 -5.97 -9.45 -4.13
CA LYS A 20 -5.10 -10.54 -4.56
C LYS A 20 -3.76 -10.01 -5.06
N LEU A 21 -3.78 -8.95 -5.83
CA LEU A 21 -2.57 -8.33 -6.35
C LEU A 21 -1.70 -7.79 -5.20
N PHE A 22 -2.32 -7.17 -4.19
CA PHE A 22 -1.61 -6.70 -3.00
C PHE A 22 -0.94 -7.87 -2.28
N GLU A 23 -1.67 -8.94 -2.02
CA GLU A 23 -1.15 -10.10 -1.31
C GLU A 23 -0.04 -10.82 -2.08
N GLU A 24 -0.23 -11.05 -3.36
CA GLU A 24 0.68 -11.88 -4.17
C GLU A 24 1.87 -11.13 -4.75
N SER A 25 1.78 -9.81 -4.91
CA SER A 25 2.82 -9.02 -5.55
C SER A 25 3.39 -7.93 -4.67
N VAL A 26 2.54 -7.15 -4.01
CA VAL A 26 2.99 -5.99 -3.22
C VAL A 26 3.64 -6.44 -1.90
N ILE A 27 3.01 -7.34 -1.17
CA ILE A 27 3.57 -7.83 0.10
C ILE A 27 4.93 -8.47 -0.07
N PRO A 28 5.15 -9.38 -1.04
CA PRO A 28 6.49 -9.94 -1.25
C PRO A 28 7.53 -8.87 -1.58
N MET A 29 7.16 -7.84 -2.33
CA MET A 29 8.06 -6.73 -2.63
C MET A 29 8.41 -5.95 -1.35
N PHE A 30 7.42 -5.63 -0.51
CA PHE A 30 7.67 -4.98 0.77
C PHE A 30 8.62 -5.79 1.65
N LYS A 31 8.41 -7.11 1.72
CA LYS A 31 9.27 -8.00 2.52
C LYS A 31 10.72 -7.98 2.08
N SER A 32 11.00 -7.64 0.84
CA SER A 32 12.36 -7.54 0.32
C SER A 32 13.04 -6.22 0.68
N GLN A 33 12.32 -5.26 1.26
CA GLN A 33 12.83 -3.94 1.56
C GLN A 33 13.26 -3.82 3.03
N PRO A 34 14.35 -3.09 3.30
CA PRO A 34 14.79 -2.87 4.69
C PRO A 34 13.73 -2.15 5.51
N GLY A 35 13.55 -2.58 6.76
CA GLY A 35 12.70 -1.89 7.72
C GLY A 35 11.21 -2.22 7.65
N TYR A 36 10.79 -3.10 6.75
CA TYR A 36 9.39 -3.47 6.64
C TYR A 36 8.91 -4.25 7.86
N GLN A 37 7.79 -3.85 8.45
CA GLN A 37 7.25 -4.44 9.68
C GLN A 37 5.86 -5.04 9.52
N GLY A 38 5.17 -4.81 8.43
CA GLY A 38 3.85 -5.37 8.21
C GLY A 38 3.00 -4.53 7.29
N GLY A 39 1.89 -5.10 6.83
CA GLY A 39 0.99 -4.41 5.93
C GLY A 39 -0.44 -4.88 6.06
N LEU A 40 -1.35 -4.02 5.64
CA LEU A 40 -2.80 -4.27 5.64
C LEU A 40 -3.39 -3.73 4.35
N PHE A 41 -4.39 -4.41 3.84
CA PHE A 41 -5.22 -3.93 2.74
C PHE A 41 -6.66 -3.87 3.22
N LEU A 42 -7.22 -2.68 3.30
CA LEU A 42 -8.57 -2.43 3.78
C LEU A 42 -9.44 -1.97 2.63
N ALA A 43 -10.72 -2.37 2.63
CA ALA A 43 -11.63 -1.98 1.56
C ALA A 43 -13.03 -1.69 2.10
N ASP A 44 -13.63 -0.63 1.56
CA ASP A 44 -15.06 -0.39 1.66
C ASP A 44 -15.71 -0.89 0.36
N ARG A 45 -16.42 -2.00 0.46
CA ARG A 45 -17.02 -2.63 -0.73
C ARG A 45 -18.17 -1.83 -1.32
N LYS A 46 -18.71 -0.86 -0.59
CA LYS A 46 -19.81 -0.02 -1.08
C LYS A 46 -19.32 1.10 -1.98
N SER A 47 -18.18 1.71 -1.61
CA SER A 47 -17.64 2.86 -2.35
C SER A 47 -16.49 2.51 -3.27
N GLY A 48 -15.81 1.39 -3.02
CA GLY A 48 -14.58 1.05 -3.71
C GLY A 48 -13.35 1.75 -3.14
N LYS A 49 -13.50 2.49 -2.04
CA LYS A 49 -12.35 3.09 -1.36
C LYS A 49 -11.54 2.00 -0.69
N CYS A 50 -10.25 1.94 -0.99
CA CYS A 50 -9.33 0.99 -0.40
C CYS A 50 -8.18 1.75 0.25
N ILE A 51 -7.62 1.16 1.31
CA ILE A 51 -6.48 1.74 2.02
C ILE A 51 -5.41 0.67 2.16
N CYS A 52 -4.24 0.96 1.61
CA CYS A 52 -3.05 0.12 1.79
C CYS A 52 -2.23 0.73 2.91
N ILE A 53 -1.94 -0.05 3.94
CA ILE A 53 -1.11 0.40 5.05
C ILE A 53 0.16 -0.43 5.05
N SER A 54 1.31 0.24 5.11
CA SER A 54 2.60 -0.42 5.32
C SER A 54 3.28 0.19 6.53
N LEU A 55 3.89 -0.68 7.34
CA LEU A 55 4.58 -0.30 8.57
C LEU A 55 6.08 -0.47 8.38
N TRP A 56 6.85 0.51 8.85
CA TRP A 56 8.29 0.60 8.66
C TRP A 56 8.99 0.97 9.96
N ASP A 57 10.25 0.56 10.11
CA ASP A 57 11.06 0.95 11.27
C ASP A 57 11.17 2.47 11.39
N SER A 58 11.24 3.17 10.26
CA SER A 58 11.41 4.62 10.21
C SER A 58 10.78 5.22 8.97
N GLU A 59 10.56 6.53 8.99
CA GLU A 59 10.13 7.27 7.81
C GLU A 59 11.13 7.15 6.66
N LYS A 60 12.42 7.13 6.98
CA LYS A 60 13.49 6.98 5.99
C LYS A 60 13.33 5.68 5.19
N ASP A 61 13.01 4.58 5.87
CA ASP A 61 12.81 3.30 5.22
C ASP A 61 11.57 3.32 4.31
N ALA A 62 10.49 3.96 4.76
CA ALA A 62 9.29 4.11 3.96
C ALA A 62 9.56 4.91 2.68
N ILE A 63 10.30 6.01 2.79
CA ILE A 63 10.67 6.85 1.66
C ILE A 63 11.57 6.08 0.69
N ALA A 64 12.55 5.34 1.21
CA ALA A 64 13.44 4.54 0.38
C ALA A 64 12.67 3.49 -0.43
N ASN A 65 11.66 2.86 0.19
CA ASN A 65 10.77 1.93 -0.52
C ASN A 65 10.05 2.61 -1.68
N GLU A 66 9.45 3.79 -1.44
CA GLU A 66 8.70 4.51 -2.47
C GLU A 66 9.57 4.97 -3.64
N GLU A 67 10.85 5.23 -3.40
CA GLU A 67 11.80 5.64 -4.43
C GLU A 67 12.36 4.45 -5.22
N SER A 68 12.08 3.21 -4.79
CA SER A 68 12.59 2.02 -5.46
C SER A 68 11.85 1.74 -6.77
N LEU A 69 12.56 1.15 -7.73
CA LEU A 69 11.95 0.70 -8.98
C LEU A 69 10.90 -0.39 -8.74
N LEU A 70 11.12 -1.23 -7.71
CA LEU A 70 10.18 -2.29 -7.37
C LEU A 70 8.81 -1.73 -6.99
N TYR A 71 8.81 -0.63 -6.22
CA TYR A 71 7.57 0.05 -5.86
C TYR A 71 6.87 0.63 -7.10
N GLN A 72 7.61 1.25 -8.00
CA GLN A 72 7.07 1.81 -9.24
C GLN A 72 6.42 0.72 -10.10
N GLU A 73 7.03 -0.45 -10.18
CA GLU A 73 6.46 -1.60 -10.89
C GLU A 73 5.13 -2.04 -10.32
N GLN A 74 4.96 -1.98 -8.98
CA GLN A 74 3.70 -2.32 -8.33
C GLN A 74 2.61 -1.31 -8.67
N LEU A 75 2.92 -0.03 -8.68
CA LEU A 75 1.97 1.01 -9.08
C LEU A 75 1.44 0.77 -10.50
N VAL A 76 2.31 0.42 -11.42
CA VAL A 76 1.92 0.13 -12.81
C VAL A 76 0.90 -1.00 -12.86
N LYS A 77 1.09 -2.05 -12.06
CA LYS A 77 0.16 -3.19 -12.02
C LYS A 77 -1.24 -2.80 -11.55
N PHE A 78 -1.35 -1.76 -10.71
CA PHE A 78 -2.64 -1.29 -10.19
C PHE A 78 -3.34 -0.27 -11.09
N MET A 79 -2.66 0.28 -12.09
CA MET A 79 -3.20 1.42 -12.86
C MET A 79 -4.57 1.16 -13.46
N ASP A 80 -4.81 -0.04 -13.99
CA ASP A 80 -6.11 -0.38 -14.60
C ASP A 80 -7.23 -0.51 -13.58
N LEU A 81 -6.89 -0.64 -12.30
CA LEU A 81 -7.86 -0.80 -11.22
C LEU A 81 -8.28 0.54 -10.61
N PHE A 82 -7.44 1.57 -10.75
CA PHE A 82 -7.70 2.88 -10.16
C PHE A 82 -8.75 3.67 -10.93
N LYS A 83 -9.62 4.37 -10.17
CA LYS A 83 -10.55 5.36 -10.72
C LYS A 83 -10.02 6.78 -10.55
N ALA A 84 -8.98 6.96 -9.75
CA ALA A 84 -8.36 8.25 -9.46
C ALA A 84 -6.91 8.02 -9.04
N PRO A 85 -6.05 9.05 -9.10
CA PRO A 85 -4.67 8.92 -8.62
C PRO A 85 -4.63 8.58 -7.13
N PRO A 86 -3.70 7.71 -6.68
CA PRO A 86 -3.58 7.38 -5.27
C PRO A 86 -3.11 8.58 -4.44
N ILE A 87 -3.55 8.62 -3.18
CA ILE A 87 -3.16 9.65 -2.22
C ILE A 87 -2.36 8.97 -1.13
N ARG A 88 -1.13 9.43 -0.90
CA ARG A 88 -0.25 8.89 0.14
C ARG A 88 -0.15 9.84 1.32
N GLU A 89 -0.25 9.26 2.52
CA GLU A 89 -0.10 9.96 3.78
C GLU A 89 0.84 9.17 4.67
N GLY A 90 1.55 9.84 5.57
CA GLY A 90 2.50 9.19 6.45
C GLY A 90 2.32 9.66 7.88
N TYR A 91 2.48 8.72 8.83
CA TYR A 91 2.23 9.00 10.23
C TYR A 91 3.25 8.26 11.10
N GLU A 92 3.69 8.93 12.17
CA GLU A 92 4.44 8.27 13.22
C GLU A 92 3.49 7.38 14.00
N VAL A 93 3.89 6.13 14.26
CA VAL A 93 3.10 5.22 15.08
C VAL A 93 3.40 5.53 16.55
N LEU A 94 2.42 6.08 17.25
CA LEU A 94 2.59 6.45 18.66
C LEU A 94 2.22 5.32 19.61
N VAL A 95 1.26 4.49 19.23
CA VAL A 95 0.83 3.33 20.01
C VAL A 95 0.50 2.18 19.08
N GLN A 96 1.03 1.02 19.36
CA GLN A 96 0.66 -0.22 18.71
C GLN A 96 0.55 -1.29 19.78
N ASP A 97 -0.61 -1.90 19.89
CA ASP A 97 -0.86 -2.99 20.84
C ASP A 97 -0.39 -4.33 20.29
#